data_0a3f21f0f62e2de2453df0a0a29c7403
#
_entry.id   0a3f21f0f62e2de2453df0a0a29c7403
#
_cell.length_a   1.000
_cell.length_b   1.000
_cell.length_c   1.000
_cell.angle_alpha   90.00
_cell.angle_beta   90.00
_cell.angle_gamma   90.00
#
_symmetry.space_group_name_H-M   'P 1'
#
loop_
_entity.id
_entity.type
_entity.pdbx_description
1 polymer ?
#
loop_
_entity_poly.entity_id
_entity_poly.type
_entity_poly.pdbx_seq_one_letter_code
_entity_poly.pdbx_strand_id
1 'polypeptide(L)'
;KASIKMNIIICGAGKVGFSISKQLSAQGHSVTVIDQSSEDIKKINDTQDVKGIVGRATLPSVLESAGAEKTDMIIAVTRNDETNMIVCQLASSLFNVSKKIARIRTKDFLEGKWGKLYNKSNIPIDVIISPELEVAKSLYRRLEAPGALDNVPFGKNKVKMLEISIEKNCPLKNIPLKKLTEKFPDFKANIL
;
A
#
# COMPACT_ATOMS: atom_id res chain seq x y z
N LYS A 1 -19.59 5.42 -9.19
CA LYS A 1 -19.72 4.04 -8.64
C LYS A 1 -19.71 4.17 -7.13
N ALA A 2 -20.75 3.69 -6.45
CA ALA A 2 -20.76 3.65 -4.98
C ALA A 2 -19.60 2.76 -4.53
N SER A 3 -18.69 3.29 -3.72
CA SER A 3 -17.62 2.52 -3.10
C SER A 3 -18.25 1.52 -2.13
N ILE A 4 -17.90 0.25 -2.25
CA ILE A 4 -18.37 -0.77 -1.30
C ILE A 4 -17.72 -0.46 0.05
N LYS A 5 -18.55 -0.21 1.07
CA LYS A 5 -18.07 0.00 2.43
C LYS A 5 -17.52 -1.31 3.00
N MET A 6 -16.28 -1.29 3.47
CA MET A 6 -15.60 -2.46 4.06
C MET A 6 -15.33 -2.23 5.55
N ASN A 7 -15.26 -3.34 6.30
CA ASN A 7 -14.77 -3.38 7.67
C ASN A 7 -13.28 -3.74 7.65
N ILE A 8 -12.42 -2.86 8.16
CA ILE A 8 -10.98 -2.99 8.05
C ILE A 8 -10.34 -2.92 9.43
N ILE A 9 -9.47 -3.86 9.76
CA ILE A 9 -8.63 -3.81 10.95
C ILE A 9 -7.20 -3.45 10.52
N ILE A 10 -6.61 -2.47 11.19
CA ILE A 10 -5.22 -2.07 11.03
C ILE A 10 -4.46 -2.40 12.31
N CYS A 11 -3.42 -3.20 12.23
CA CYS A 11 -2.55 -3.54 13.35
C CYS A 11 -1.25 -2.75 13.25
N GLY A 12 -1.08 -1.79 14.15
CA GLY A 12 0.00 -0.81 14.18
C GLY A 12 -0.51 0.62 13.97
N ALA A 13 -0.36 1.50 14.96
CA ALA A 13 -0.78 2.91 14.96
C ALA A 13 0.37 3.88 14.64
N GLY A 14 1.55 3.39 14.29
CA GLY A 14 2.68 4.21 13.88
C GLY A 14 2.41 5.01 12.60
N LYS A 15 3.41 5.72 12.08
CA LYS A 15 3.27 6.62 10.91
C LYS A 15 2.51 6.00 9.72
N VAL A 16 2.79 4.74 9.40
CA VAL A 16 2.15 4.03 8.27
C VAL A 16 0.68 3.73 8.59
N GLY A 17 0.40 3.11 9.73
CA GLY A 17 -0.97 2.78 10.13
C GLY A 17 -1.84 4.04 10.32
N PHE A 18 -1.29 5.10 10.92
CA PHE A 18 -1.96 6.39 11.04
C PHE A 18 -2.37 6.99 9.68
N SER A 19 -1.46 6.93 8.69
CA SER A 19 -1.74 7.45 7.35
C SER A 19 -2.79 6.61 6.62
N ILE A 20 -2.68 5.28 6.70
CA ILE A 20 -3.62 4.36 6.06
C ILE A 20 -5.02 4.50 6.69
N SER A 21 -5.12 4.53 8.03
CA SER A 21 -6.40 4.66 8.73
C SER A 21 -7.11 5.96 8.37
N LYS A 22 -6.38 7.07 8.31
CA LYS A 22 -6.90 8.38 7.90
C LYS A 22 -7.47 8.35 6.47
N GLN A 23 -6.76 7.72 5.55
CA GLN A 23 -7.19 7.64 4.15
C GLN A 23 -8.42 6.75 3.98
N LEU A 24 -8.44 5.57 4.63
CA LEU A 24 -9.54 4.62 4.50
C LEU A 24 -10.82 5.11 5.20
N SER A 25 -10.71 5.75 6.37
CA SER A 25 -11.87 6.35 7.02
C SER A 25 -12.45 7.50 6.20
N ALA A 26 -11.61 8.35 5.59
CA ALA A 26 -12.05 9.41 4.69
C ALA A 26 -12.75 8.89 3.42
N GLN A 27 -12.48 7.64 3.01
CA GLN A 27 -13.18 6.95 1.92
C GLN A 27 -14.50 6.28 2.35
N GLY A 28 -14.89 6.42 3.63
CA GLY A 28 -16.14 5.91 4.18
C GLY A 28 -16.08 4.44 4.65
N HIS A 29 -14.89 3.83 4.74
CA HIS A 29 -14.73 2.51 5.33
C HIS A 29 -14.84 2.53 6.86
N SER A 30 -15.29 1.41 7.44
CA SER A 30 -15.28 1.20 8.90
C SER A 30 -13.90 0.70 9.31
N VAL A 31 -13.14 1.53 10.04
CA VAL A 31 -11.75 1.22 10.39
C VAL A 31 -11.59 1.05 11.89
N THR A 32 -10.97 -0.06 12.31
CA THR A 32 -10.49 -0.29 13.68
C THR A 32 -8.98 -0.36 13.68
N VAL A 33 -8.31 0.36 14.58
CA VAL A 33 -6.85 0.36 14.73
C VAL A 33 -6.45 -0.27 16.06
N ILE A 34 -5.51 -1.20 16.03
CA ILE A 34 -4.97 -1.86 17.23
C ILE A 34 -3.50 -1.51 17.38
N ASP A 35 -3.10 -1.03 18.54
CA ASP A 35 -1.70 -0.85 18.91
C ASP A 35 -1.50 -0.99 20.44
N GLN A 36 -0.29 -1.30 20.86
CA GLN A 36 0.07 -1.37 22.28
C GLN A 36 0.29 0.03 22.88
N SER A 37 0.59 1.03 22.07
CA SER A 37 0.79 2.43 22.47
C SER A 37 -0.56 3.11 22.70
N SER A 38 -0.89 3.35 23.97
CA SER A 38 -2.08 4.12 24.34
C SER A 38 -2.03 5.55 23.81
N GLU A 39 -0.85 6.14 23.70
CA GLU A 39 -0.63 7.49 23.17
C GLU A 39 -0.97 7.55 21.66
N ASP A 40 -0.46 6.60 20.86
CA ASP A 40 -0.74 6.53 19.43
C ASP A 40 -2.24 6.26 19.17
N ILE A 41 -2.86 5.37 19.95
CA ILE A 41 -4.30 5.11 19.87
C ILE A 41 -5.12 6.34 20.24
N LYS A 42 -4.75 7.04 21.30
CA LYS A 42 -5.41 8.29 21.67
C LYS A 42 -5.35 9.32 20.55
N LYS A 43 -4.15 9.51 19.98
CA LYS A 43 -3.95 10.43 18.86
C LYS A 43 -4.84 10.09 17.66
N ILE A 44 -5.00 8.81 17.34
CA ILE A 44 -5.88 8.35 16.26
C ILE A 44 -7.34 8.68 16.58
N ASN A 45 -7.82 8.32 17.77
CA ASN A 45 -9.19 8.59 18.19
C ASN A 45 -9.54 10.08 18.20
N ASP A 46 -8.57 10.93 18.59
CA ASP A 46 -8.78 12.38 18.67
C ASP A 46 -8.78 13.07 17.28
N THR A 47 -8.22 12.43 16.25
CA THR A 47 -7.98 13.08 14.95
C THR A 47 -8.64 12.41 13.76
N GLN A 48 -9.22 11.20 13.92
CA GLN A 48 -9.79 10.41 12.85
C GLN A 48 -11.11 9.76 13.27
N ASP A 49 -11.99 9.52 12.30
CA ASP A 49 -13.23 8.76 12.52
C ASP A 49 -12.93 7.25 12.41
N VAL A 50 -12.29 6.72 13.45
CA VAL A 50 -11.90 5.31 13.55
C VAL A 50 -12.05 4.81 14.99
N LYS A 51 -12.18 3.49 15.18
CA LYS A 51 -12.16 2.86 16.49
C LYS A 51 -10.75 2.46 16.86
N GLY A 52 -10.15 3.05 17.89
CA GLY A 52 -8.84 2.67 18.42
C GLY A 52 -8.96 1.66 19.57
N ILE A 53 -8.13 0.63 19.58
CA ILE A 53 -8.06 -0.38 20.64
C ILE A 53 -6.59 -0.49 21.10
N VAL A 54 -6.38 -0.31 22.41
CA VAL A 54 -5.06 -0.54 23.02
C VAL A 54 -4.92 -2.03 23.31
N GLY A 55 -3.94 -2.67 22.66
CA GLY A 55 -3.71 -4.10 22.85
C GLY A 55 -2.66 -4.69 21.90
N ARG A 56 -2.33 -5.95 22.15
CA ARG A 56 -1.43 -6.72 21.29
C ARG A 56 -2.24 -7.44 20.22
N ALA A 57 -2.06 -7.06 18.96
CA ALA A 57 -2.76 -7.69 17.83
C ALA A 57 -2.44 -9.19 17.61
N THR A 58 -1.41 -9.72 18.28
CA THR A 58 -1.08 -11.16 18.29
C THR A 58 -1.90 -11.96 19.29
N LEU A 59 -2.79 -11.33 20.04
CA LEU A 59 -3.72 -12.02 20.94
C LEU A 59 -5.07 -12.20 20.24
N PRO A 60 -5.59 -13.44 20.09
CA PRO A 60 -6.88 -13.70 19.46
C PRO A 60 -8.04 -12.91 20.07
N SER A 61 -8.08 -12.78 21.40
CA SER A 61 -9.12 -12.01 22.11
C SER A 61 -9.13 -10.53 21.76
N VAL A 62 -7.97 -9.94 21.44
CA VAL A 62 -7.86 -8.54 20.99
C VAL A 62 -8.37 -8.39 19.56
N LEU A 63 -8.07 -9.34 18.69
CA LEU A 63 -8.60 -9.36 17.31
C LEU A 63 -10.12 -9.54 17.32
N GLU A 64 -10.64 -10.44 18.17
CA GLU A 64 -12.07 -10.67 18.36
C GLU A 64 -12.77 -9.38 18.82
N SER A 65 -12.25 -8.71 19.86
CA SER A 65 -12.80 -7.42 20.37
C SER A 65 -12.75 -6.31 19.32
N ALA A 66 -11.84 -6.39 18.38
CA ALA A 66 -11.75 -5.49 17.22
C ALA A 66 -12.77 -5.81 16.13
N GLY A 67 -13.48 -6.93 16.22
CA GLY A 67 -14.48 -7.35 15.25
C GLY A 67 -13.93 -8.19 14.10
N ALA A 68 -12.87 -8.97 14.33
CA ALA A 68 -12.20 -9.75 13.29
C ALA A 68 -13.14 -10.73 12.55
N GLU A 69 -14.17 -11.25 13.20
CA GLU A 69 -15.19 -12.14 12.59
C GLU A 69 -15.97 -11.50 11.43
N LYS A 70 -16.12 -10.17 11.47
CA LYS A 70 -16.87 -9.40 10.45
C LYS A 70 -15.95 -8.54 9.59
N THR A 71 -14.65 -8.81 9.65
CA THR A 71 -13.62 -8.01 8.96
C THR A 71 -13.39 -8.53 7.55
N ASP A 72 -13.47 -7.63 6.57
CA ASP A 72 -13.19 -7.91 5.16
C ASP A 72 -11.69 -7.93 4.88
N MET A 73 -10.94 -7.05 5.57
CA MET A 73 -9.51 -6.87 5.34
C MET A 73 -8.76 -6.59 6.63
N ILE A 74 -7.60 -7.22 6.80
CA ILE A 74 -6.65 -6.90 7.86
C ILE A 74 -5.34 -6.36 7.26
N ILE A 75 -4.79 -5.30 7.86
CA ILE A 75 -3.56 -4.64 7.44
C ILE A 75 -2.60 -4.61 8.62
N ALA A 76 -1.61 -5.49 8.60
CA ALA A 76 -0.60 -5.62 9.65
C ALA A 76 0.64 -4.79 9.27
N VAL A 77 0.83 -3.64 9.95
CA VAL A 77 1.89 -2.65 9.66
C VAL A 77 2.64 -2.23 10.92
N THR A 78 2.79 -3.15 11.86
CA THR A 78 3.63 -2.94 13.05
C THR A 78 5.11 -2.81 12.68
N ARG A 79 5.97 -2.52 13.66
CA ARG A 79 7.41 -2.41 13.44
C ARG A 79 8.12 -3.76 13.26
N ASN A 80 7.44 -4.86 13.56
CA ASN A 80 8.03 -6.20 13.60
C ASN A 80 7.38 -7.09 12.55
N ASP A 81 8.18 -7.64 11.64
CA ASP A 81 7.73 -8.45 10.51
C ASP A 81 7.05 -9.74 10.98
N GLU A 82 7.61 -10.41 12.00
CA GLU A 82 7.07 -11.64 12.59
C GLU A 82 5.71 -11.39 13.22
N THR A 83 5.54 -10.26 13.91
CA THR A 83 4.23 -9.84 14.43
C THR A 83 3.21 -9.70 13.29
N ASN A 84 3.60 -9.06 12.18
CA ASN A 84 2.72 -8.87 11.03
C ASN A 84 2.34 -10.22 10.38
N MET A 85 3.27 -11.18 10.30
CA MET A 85 3.00 -12.53 9.83
C MET A 85 2.01 -13.26 10.75
N ILE A 86 2.23 -13.24 12.07
CA ILE A 86 1.37 -13.90 13.04
C ILE A 86 -0.04 -13.30 13.02
N VAL A 87 -0.18 -11.98 12.92
CA VAL A 87 -1.48 -11.33 12.81
C VAL A 87 -2.25 -11.85 11.58
N CYS A 88 -1.61 -11.93 10.42
CA CYS A 88 -2.23 -12.46 9.21
C CYS A 88 -2.58 -13.95 9.35
N GLN A 89 -1.73 -14.75 10.03
CA GLN A 89 -2.01 -16.15 10.30
C GLN A 89 -3.24 -16.32 11.17
N LEU A 90 -3.33 -15.58 12.28
CA LEU A 90 -4.48 -15.62 13.19
C LEU A 90 -5.76 -15.15 12.48
N ALA A 91 -5.68 -14.06 11.73
CA ALA A 91 -6.81 -13.53 10.96
C ALA A 91 -7.36 -14.54 9.95
N SER A 92 -6.47 -15.33 9.34
CA SER A 92 -6.87 -16.39 8.41
C SER A 92 -7.45 -17.61 9.13
N SER A 93 -6.72 -18.12 10.13
CA SER A 93 -7.01 -19.42 10.75
C SER A 93 -8.19 -19.39 11.72
N LEU A 94 -8.40 -18.27 12.43
CA LEU A 94 -9.43 -18.16 13.46
C LEU A 94 -10.66 -17.38 12.99
N PHE A 95 -10.47 -16.39 12.11
CA PHE A 95 -11.53 -15.44 11.76
C PHE A 95 -11.90 -15.46 10.27
N ASN A 96 -11.21 -16.27 9.44
CA ASN A 96 -11.46 -16.38 8.00
C ASN A 96 -11.44 -15.05 7.24
N VAL A 97 -10.63 -14.07 7.69
CA VAL A 97 -10.52 -12.78 7.04
C VAL A 97 -10.06 -12.97 5.58
N SER A 98 -10.85 -12.46 4.64
CA SER A 98 -10.63 -12.73 3.21
C SER A 98 -9.39 -12.08 2.65
N LYS A 99 -9.06 -10.84 3.05
CA LYS A 99 -7.89 -10.09 2.56
C LYS A 99 -6.92 -9.77 3.68
N LYS A 100 -5.68 -10.22 3.52
CA LYS A 100 -4.59 -10.01 4.50
C LYS A 100 -3.42 -9.31 3.85
N ILE A 101 -3.07 -8.15 4.39
CA ILE A 101 -1.97 -7.31 3.93
C ILE A 101 -0.96 -7.20 5.05
N ALA A 102 0.31 -7.44 4.76
CA ALA A 102 1.37 -7.32 5.76
C ALA A 102 2.54 -6.47 5.27
N ARG A 103 3.09 -5.69 6.18
CA ARG A 103 4.39 -5.04 5.97
C ARG A 103 5.49 -6.02 6.32
N ILE A 104 6.36 -6.31 5.35
CA ILE A 104 7.56 -7.12 5.49
C ILE A 104 8.74 -6.32 4.94
N ARG A 105 9.76 -6.12 5.75
CA ARG A 105 10.94 -5.30 5.42
C ARG A 105 12.19 -6.13 5.23
N THR A 106 12.30 -7.20 6.00
CA THR A 106 13.48 -8.06 6.02
C THR A 106 13.61 -8.80 4.69
N LYS A 107 14.70 -8.53 3.97
CA LYS A 107 14.95 -9.08 2.64
C LYS A 107 14.95 -10.60 2.62
N ASP A 108 15.50 -11.25 3.66
CA ASP A 108 15.53 -12.71 3.76
C ASP A 108 14.14 -13.34 3.69
N PHE A 109 13.11 -12.64 4.16
CA PHE A 109 11.73 -13.11 4.04
C PHE A 109 11.12 -12.90 2.64
N LEU A 110 11.71 -12.05 1.81
CA LEU A 110 11.15 -11.64 0.51
C LEU A 110 11.85 -12.30 -0.68
N GLU A 111 13.11 -12.71 -0.53
CA GLU A 111 13.97 -13.10 -1.65
C GLU A 111 14.11 -14.62 -1.80
N GLY A 112 14.34 -15.06 -3.05
CA GLY A 112 14.73 -16.42 -3.40
C GLY A 112 13.70 -17.48 -3.02
N LYS A 113 14.18 -18.60 -2.46
CA LYS A 113 13.35 -19.75 -2.08
C LYS A 113 12.39 -19.47 -0.91
N TRP A 114 12.71 -18.47 -0.10
CA TRP A 114 11.92 -18.11 1.07
C TRP A 114 10.61 -17.36 0.74
N GLY A 115 10.52 -16.71 -0.42
CA GLY A 115 9.28 -16.10 -0.89
C GLY A 115 8.11 -17.07 -1.06
N LYS A 116 8.40 -18.39 -1.16
CA LYS A 116 7.38 -19.45 -1.17
C LYS A 116 6.65 -19.61 0.17
N LEU A 117 7.13 -18.95 1.24
CA LEU A 117 6.49 -18.94 2.55
C LEU A 117 5.10 -18.32 2.50
N TYR A 118 4.89 -17.33 1.63
CA TYR A 118 3.64 -16.57 1.56
C TYR A 118 2.65 -17.20 0.60
N ASN A 119 1.82 -18.08 1.12
CA ASN A 119 0.72 -18.72 0.41
C ASN A 119 -0.35 -19.18 1.41
N LYS A 120 -1.50 -19.60 0.91
CA LYS A 120 -2.65 -20.01 1.75
C LYS A 120 -2.35 -21.18 2.69
N SER A 121 -1.40 -22.04 2.35
CA SER A 121 -1.06 -23.24 3.14
C SER A 121 -0.02 -22.98 4.22
N ASN A 122 0.82 -21.95 4.06
CA ASN A 122 1.87 -21.58 4.99
C ASN A 122 1.50 -20.30 5.76
N ILE A 123 2.00 -19.14 5.34
CA ILE A 123 1.63 -17.84 5.90
C ILE A 123 0.69 -17.13 4.92
N PRO A 124 -0.60 -17.01 5.24
CA PRO A 124 -1.62 -16.54 4.32
C PRO A 124 -1.62 -15.01 4.21
N ILE A 125 -0.62 -14.45 3.55
CA ILE A 125 -0.52 -13.03 3.21
C ILE A 125 -0.86 -12.87 1.73
N ASP A 126 -1.88 -12.08 1.43
CA ASP A 126 -2.32 -11.84 0.05
C ASP A 126 -1.54 -10.71 -0.63
N VAL A 127 -1.10 -9.72 0.16
CA VAL A 127 -0.31 -8.59 -0.34
C VAL A 127 0.79 -8.25 0.68
N ILE A 128 2.01 -8.19 0.19
CA ILE A 128 3.15 -7.72 0.96
C ILE A 128 3.45 -6.28 0.60
N ILE A 129 3.60 -5.42 1.62
CA ILE A 129 4.04 -4.03 1.48
C ILE A 129 5.45 -3.90 2.03
N SER A 130 6.34 -3.34 1.23
CA SER A 130 7.67 -2.89 1.67
C SER A 130 7.84 -1.44 1.25
N PRO A 131 7.47 -0.48 2.12
CA PRO A 131 7.53 0.95 1.79
C PRO A 131 8.92 1.39 1.31
N GLU A 132 9.96 0.82 1.89
CA GLU A 132 11.34 1.11 1.54
C GLU A 132 11.67 0.70 0.10
N LEU A 133 11.22 -0.47 -0.33
CA LEU A 133 11.37 -0.93 -1.72
C LEU A 133 10.54 -0.09 -2.70
N GLU A 134 9.34 0.30 -2.33
CA GLU A 134 8.49 1.13 -3.19
C GLU A 134 9.06 2.53 -3.37
N VAL A 135 9.63 3.14 -2.31
CA VAL A 135 10.37 4.40 -2.40
C VAL A 135 11.59 4.24 -3.30
N ALA A 136 12.40 3.20 -3.11
CA ALA A 136 13.56 2.92 -3.96
C ALA A 136 13.18 2.74 -5.43
N LYS A 137 12.11 1.98 -5.72
CA LYS A 137 11.59 1.82 -7.09
C LYS A 137 11.09 3.15 -7.67
N SER A 138 10.44 3.99 -6.87
CA SER A 138 9.98 5.31 -7.31
C SER A 138 11.14 6.23 -7.66
N LEU A 139 12.18 6.27 -6.81
CA LEU A 139 13.40 7.03 -7.09
C LEU A 139 14.11 6.51 -8.34
N TYR A 140 14.26 5.20 -8.47
CA TYR A 140 14.86 4.58 -9.66
C TYR A 140 14.12 4.97 -10.93
N ARG A 141 12.77 4.90 -10.94
CA ARG A 141 11.97 5.33 -12.09
C ARG A 141 12.20 6.78 -12.49
N ARG A 142 12.39 7.69 -11.51
CA ARG A 142 12.72 9.08 -11.79
C ARG A 142 14.10 9.24 -12.41
N LEU A 143 15.06 8.41 -11.99
CA LEU A 143 16.41 8.40 -12.58
C LEU A 143 16.41 7.83 -14.00
N GLU A 144 15.53 6.88 -14.32
CA GLU A 144 15.38 6.32 -15.68
C GLU A 144 14.81 7.34 -16.69
N ALA A 145 14.09 8.36 -16.24
CA ALA A 145 13.49 9.37 -17.09
C ALA A 145 13.81 10.76 -16.55
N PRO A 146 15.06 11.25 -16.68
CA PRO A 146 15.45 12.57 -16.23
C PRO A 146 14.59 13.65 -16.91
N GLY A 147 14.01 14.54 -16.11
CA GLY A 147 13.11 15.59 -16.60
C GLY A 147 11.63 15.21 -16.69
N ALA A 148 11.24 13.96 -16.50
CA ALA A 148 9.85 13.60 -16.32
C ALA A 148 9.38 13.93 -14.89
N LEU A 149 8.17 14.47 -14.77
CA LEU A 149 7.50 14.72 -13.48
C LEU A 149 7.07 13.39 -12.85
N ASP A 150 6.59 12.47 -13.69
CA ASP A 150 6.24 11.11 -13.28
C ASP A 150 6.57 10.10 -14.38
N ASN A 151 6.78 8.83 -13.98
CA ASN A 151 7.09 7.70 -14.84
C ASN A 151 6.34 6.47 -14.32
N VAL A 152 5.20 6.18 -14.92
CA VAL A 152 4.33 5.07 -14.51
C VAL A 152 4.44 3.90 -15.48
N PRO A 153 4.94 2.74 -15.05
CA PRO A 153 5.02 1.56 -15.89
C PRO A 153 3.67 0.82 -15.96
N PHE A 154 3.35 0.32 -17.16
CA PHE A 154 2.19 -0.52 -17.43
C PHE A 154 2.60 -1.84 -18.11
N GLY A 155 1.73 -2.86 -18.01
CA GLY A 155 1.91 -4.12 -18.74
C GLY A 155 3.24 -4.82 -18.45
N LYS A 156 3.65 -4.92 -17.18
CA LYS A 156 4.95 -5.50 -16.76
C LYS A 156 6.14 -4.77 -17.39
N ASN A 157 6.16 -3.44 -17.34
CA ASN A 157 7.17 -2.55 -17.94
C ASN A 157 7.23 -2.55 -19.48
N LYS A 158 6.26 -3.09 -20.17
CA LYS A 158 6.23 -3.04 -21.65
C LYS A 158 5.83 -1.68 -22.20
N VAL A 159 5.08 -0.90 -21.44
CA VAL A 159 4.63 0.46 -21.77
C VAL A 159 4.93 1.36 -20.57
N LYS A 160 5.39 2.58 -20.82
CA LYS A 160 5.63 3.60 -19.81
C LYS A 160 4.79 4.83 -20.13
N MET A 161 4.11 5.39 -19.14
CA MET A 161 3.49 6.70 -19.23
C MET A 161 4.44 7.70 -18.56
N LEU A 162 4.83 8.74 -19.29
CA LEU A 162 5.69 9.81 -18.80
C LEU A 162 4.89 11.09 -18.71
N GLU A 163 4.93 11.76 -17.57
CA GLU A 163 4.45 13.11 -17.39
C GLU A 163 5.61 14.07 -17.55
N ILE A 164 5.53 14.98 -18.53
CA ILE A 164 6.61 15.90 -18.86
C ILE A 164 6.08 17.34 -18.78
N SER A 165 6.83 18.22 -18.10
CA SER A 165 6.54 19.65 -18.11
C SER A 165 7.04 20.29 -19.40
N ILE A 166 6.17 21.01 -20.11
CA ILE A 166 6.52 21.79 -21.29
C ILE A 166 6.92 23.21 -20.86
N GLU A 167 8.19 23.41 -20.60
CA GLU A 167 8.77 24.70 -20.22
C GLU A 167 8.92 25.65 -21.43
N LYS A 168 9.28 26.95 -21.15
CA LYS A 168 9.38 27.98 -22.18
C LYS A 168 10.31 27.60 -23.34
N ASN A 169 11.39 26.86 -23.06
CA ASN A 169 12.42 26.49 -24.04
C ASN A 169 12.23 25.06 -24.60
N CYS A 170 11.12 24.40 -24.30
CA CYS A 170 10.87 23.05 -24.77
C CYS A 170 10.67 23.04 -26.29
N PRO A 171 11.40 22.21 -27.07
CA PRO A 171 11.27 22.13 -28.51
C PRO A 171 9.90 21.64 -28.99
N LEU A 172 9.09 21.06 -28.11
CA LEU A 172 7.71 20.62 -28.38
C LEU A 172 6.69 21.74 -28.25
N LYS A 173 7.06 22.89 -27.69
CA LYS A 173 6.15 24.02 -27.47
C LYS A 173 5.64 24.57 -28.79
N ASN A 174 4.34 24.83 -28.86
CA ASN A 174 3.65 25.38 -30.03
C ASN A 174 3.71 24.50 -31.30
N ILE A 175 4.07 23.24 -31.18
CA ILE A 175 3.98 22.28 -32.29
C ILE A 175 2.61 21.58 -32.24
N PRO A 176 1.79 21.65 -33.30
CA PRO A 176 0.59 20.83 -33.38
C PRO A 176 0.93 19.34 -33.27
N LEU A 177 0.18 18.59 -32.47
CA LEU A 177 0.44 17.15 -32.22
C LEU A 177 0.56 16.34 -33.51
N LYS A 178 -0.21 16.69 -34.56
CA LYS A 178 -0.13 16.07 -35.89
C LYS A 178 1.26 16.18 -36.55
N LYS A 179 2.03 17.21 -36.21
CA LYS A 179 3.37 17.44 -36.80
C LYS A 179 4.50 16.87 -35.96
N LEU A 180 4.21 16.24 -34.79
CA LEU A 180 5.25 15.68 -33.95
C LEU A 180 5.98 14.52 -34.62
N THR A 181 5.24 13.62 -35.26
CA THR A 181 5.81 12.46 -35.96
C THR A 181 6.65 12.87 -37.18
N GLU A 182 6.30 13.98 -37.85
CA GLU A 182 7.07 14.53 -38.98
C GLU A 182 8.37 15.16 -38.48
N LYS A 183 8.32 15.88 -37.37
CA LYS A 183 9.48 16.59 -36.82
C LYS A 183 10.43 15.69 -36.01
N PHE A 184 9.90 14.64 -35.43
CA PHE A 184 10.61 13.64 -34.63
C PHE A 184 10.23 12.22 -35.07
N PRO A 185 10.76 11.74 -36.21
CA PRO A 185 10.39 10.43 -36.79
C PRO A 185 10.63 9.23 -35.87
N ASP A 186 11.66 9.34 -35.01
CA ASP A 186 12.02 8.30 -34.05
C ASP A 186 11.19 8.33 -32.75
N PHE A 187 10.30 9.30 -32.61
CA PHE A 187 9.46 9.47 -31.43
C PHE A 187 8.27 8.51 -31.46
N LYS A 188 8.46 7.31 -30.93
CA LYS A 188 7.43 6.28 -30.81
C LYS A 188 6.63 6.44 -29.52
N ALA A 189 5.78 7.46 -29.46
CA ALA A 189 4.89 7.69 -28.31
C ALA A 189 3.51 8.14 -28.75
N ASN A 190 2.50 7.79 -27.95
CA ASN A 190 1.15 8.35 -28.04
C ASN A 190 1.04 9.45 -26.98
N ILE A 191 0.46 10.59 -27.35
CA ILE A 191 0.19 11.70 -26.45
C ILE A 191 -1.28 11.57 -26.02
N LEU A 192 -1.50 11.55 -24.72
CA LEU A 192 -2.81 11.42 -24.07
C LEU A 192 -3.30 12.78 -23.59
#